data_a2e8f2968be314797af06d56d2aeeaea
#
_entry.id   a2e8f2968be314797af06d56d2aeeaea
#
_cell.length_a   1.000
_cell.length_b   1.000
_cell.length_c   1.000
_cell.angle_alpha   90.00
_cell.angle_beta   90.00
_cell.angle_gamma   90.00
#
_symmetry.space_group_name_H-M   'P 1'
#
loop_
_entity.id
_entity.type
_entity.pdbx_description
1 polymer ?
#
loop_
_entity_poly.entity_id
_entity_poly.type
_entity_poly.pdbx_seq_one_letter_code
_entity_poly.pdbx_strand_id
1 'polypeptide(L)'
;MPTRRRFLSYTAALAAASSFSWLTYNRLNRKPPVSVNRVGLPLGHLLRDGKLLSPPSRRYECNTLILGGGAAGLGALWYLAKHGHRDVLLAEGFERNGNNAAYAASDGLKAPSGAHYLALPSKESAYVREMLADFGILQSDGSFRETDLVYAPESRLLYQNKWQEHLLPKEDADSKCFFDLIGRLKQAYGSDGKKIFAIPIALSSADETWRKLDTLTFKQWLAQEGYTSPELLWYLDYCCRDDYGQGIAQVSAFAGLHYFTARNSAETVLTWPEGLAHLSENLRRHAGLQEGWQWSSENRIRLDKPASINASAVKIKPLSDDRIEVWLRDNSSGETIALTAQHVISAMPLMVAARIIENPAQYGLNIPEYAPWLVANFDLHSFPKEKNNSETAWDNVIYGSQGLGYVVATNQLIRVARPERTIFTAYAALNHDTPQAVRRQLLEATDEELRDFAAKDLIAAYGEGFWQHVSHVDVTVRGHGMSVPKVGYLNDESLLKIRNRASGLLFAHSDLSGYSVFEEALYWGVEAARKVLEQG
;
A
#
# COMPACT_ATOMS: atom_id res chain seq x y z
N MET A 1 19.45 -1.25 71.87
CA MET A 1 20.22 -0.99 70.62
C MET A 1 20.15 -2.25 69.77
N PRO A 2 19.78 -2.17 68.47
CA PRO A 2 19.76 -3.34 67.62
C PRO A 2 21.19 -3.84 67.41
N THR A 3 21.37 -5.15 67.50
CA THR A 3 22.67 -5.80 67.35
C THR A 3 23.16 -5.63 65.89
N ARG A 4 24.50 -5.51 65.70
CA ARG A 4 25.19 -5.35 64.43
C ARG A 4 24.70 -6.35 63.34
N ARG A 5 24.27 -7.53 63.76
CA ARG A 5 23.70 -8.60 62.95
C ARG A 5 22.30 -8.25 62.41
N ARG A 6 21.43 -7.57 63.16
CA ARG A 6 20.10 -7.09 62.71
C ARG A 6 20.23 -5.91 61.76
N PHE A 7 21.19 -5.00 61.97
CA PHE A 7 21.45 -3.90 61.05
C PHE A 7 21.92 -4.39 59.68
N LEU A 8 22.84 -5.38 59.65
CA LEU A 8 23.30 -6.01 58.41
C LEU A 8 22.19 -6.79 57.69
N SER A 9 21.27 -7.43 58.40
CA SER A 9 20.12 -8.11 57.78
C SER A 9 19.08 -7.11 57.23
N TYR A 10 18.87 -5.96 57.85
CA TYR A 10 18.00 -4.90 57.32
C TYR A 10 18.61 -4.19 56.09
N THR A 11 19.89 -3.94 56.06
CA THR A 11 20.58 -3.36 54.91
C THR A 11 20.63 -4.35 53.74
N ALA A 12 20.83 -5.64 53.96
CA ALA A 12 20.75 -6.65 52.91
C ALA A 12 19.33 -6.84 52.39
N ALA A 13 18.29 -6.77 53.22
CA ALA A 13 16.88 -6.83 52.80
C ALA A 13 16.46 -5.60 52.02
N LEU A 14 16.91 -4.39 52.40
CA LEU A 14 16.68 -3.14 51.65
C LEU A 14 17.40 -3.13 50.30
N ALA A 15 18.64 -3.61 50.23
CA ALA A 15 19.40 -3.75 49.00
C ALA A 15 18.77 -4.79 48.04
N ALA A 16 18.27 -5.91 48.58
CA ALA A 16 17.56 -6.91 47.82
C ALA A 16 16.20 -6.40 47.34
N ALA A 17 15.46 -5.65 48.17
CA ALA A 17 14.19 -5.03 47.77
C ALA A 17 14.39 -3.92 46.71
N SER A 18 15.43 -3.09 46.85
CA SER A 18 15.73 -2.05 45.84
C SER A 18 16.26 -2.64 44.52
N SER A 19 17.08 -3.68 44.58
CA SER A 19 17.51 -4.39 43.36
C SER A 19 16.35 -5.17 42.68
N PHE A 20 15.46 -5.76 43.47
CA PHE A 20 14.26 -6.41 42.95
C PHE A 20 13.30 -5.39 42.35
N SER A 21 13.09 -4.24 43.00
CA SER A 21 12.28 -3.13 42.47
C SER A 21 12.90 -2.54 41.20
N TRP A 22 14.23 -2.38 41.15
CA TRP A 22 14.95 -1.89 39.99
C TRP A 22 14.91 -2.89 38.83
N LEU A 23 15.10 -4.18 39.08
CA LEU A 23 14.98 -5.25 38.10
C LEU A 23 13.54 -5.37 37.57
N THR A 24 12.56 -5.26 38.47
CA THR A 24 11.13 -5.30 38.09
C THR A 24 10.75 -4.04 37.30
N TYR A 25 11.20 -2.86 37.70
CA TYR A 25 11.00 -1.60 36.99
C TYR A 25 11.63 -1.64 35.59
N ASN A 26 12.90 -2.10 35.48
CA ASN A 26 13.55 -2.25 34.17
C ASN A 26 12.89 -3.33 33.29
N ARG A 27 12.37 -4.41 33.92
CA ARG A 27 11.66 -5.47 33.17
C ARG A 27 10.29 -4.99 32.69
N LEU A 28 9.59 -4.17 33.48
CA LEU A 28 8.30 -3.57 33.13
C LEU A 28 8.42 -2.44 32.11
N ASN A 29 9.56 -1.74 32.07
CA ASN A 29 9.82 -0.63 31.15
C ASN A 29 10.66 -1.02 29.93
N ARG A 30 11.05 -2.29 29.81
CA ARG A 30 11.78 -2.76 28.63
C ARG A 30 10.84 -2.86 27.46
N LYS A 31 10.99 -1.95 26.49
CA LYS A 31 10.24 -2.01 25.23
C LYS A 31 10.59 -3.31 24.47
N PRO A 32 9.63 -3.88 23.73
CA PRO A 32 9.83 -5.12 23.00
C PRO A 32 10.90 -4.98 21.91
N PRO A 33 11.50 -6.11 21.46
CA PRO A 33 12.41 -6.12 20.33
C PRO A 33 11.68 -5.65 19.06
N VAL A 34 12.44 -5.04 18.16
CA VAL A 34 11.93 -4.54 16.87
C VAL A 34 12.76 -5.11 15.72
N SER A 35 12.08 -5.45 14.63
CA SER A 35 12.66 -5.75 13.33
C SER A 35 12.25 -4.67 12.36
N VAL A 36 13.19 -4.15 11.55
CA VAL A 36 12.90 -3.10 10.58
C VAL A 36 13.26 -3.55 9.18
N ASN A 37 12.27 -3.55 8.30
CA ASN A 37 12.44 -3.78 6.87
C ASN A 37 12.39 -2.42 6.13
N ARG A 38 13.53 -1.99 5.61
CA ARG A 38 13.62 -0.83 4.72
C ARG A 38 13.50 -1.29 3.27
N VAL A 39 12.26 -1.35 2.79
CA VAL A 39 11.88 -1.99 1.52
C VAL A 39 12.70 -1.47 0.34
N GLY A 40 13.40 -2.38 -0.33
CA GLY A 40 14.19 -2.12 -1.54
C GLY A 40 15.42 -1.23 -1.35
N LEU A 41 15.74 -0.83 -0.13
CA LEU A 41 16.81 0.14 0.13
C LEU A 41 18.17 -0.26 -0.44
N PRO A 42 18.72 -1.45 -0.20
CA PRO A 42 20.05 -1.83 -0.72
C PRO A 42 20.07 -1.83 -2.25
N LEU A 43 19.10 -2.49 -2.88
CA LEU A 43 19.02 -2.62 -4.34
C LEU A 43 18.76 -1.26 -5.01
N GLY A 44 17.84 -0.46 -4.47
CA GLY A 44 17.49 0.86 -5.01
C GLY A 44 18.68 1.83 -4.99
N HIS A 45 19.49 1.83 -3.93
CA HIS A 45 20.69 2.66 -3.85
C HIS A 45 21.78 2.18 -4.81
N LEU A 46 21.98 0.87 -4.94
CA LEU A 46 22.94 0.31 -5.92
C LEU A 46 22.52 0.65 -7.37
N LEU A 47 21.21 0.61 -7.68
CA LEU A 47 20.67 1.06 -8.98
C LEU A 47 20.92 2.55 -9.19
N ARG A 48 20.59 3.36 -8.19
CA ARG A 48 20.82 4.83 -8.23
C ARG A 48 22.27 5.17 -8.51
N ASP A 49 23.18 4.44 -7.87
CA ASP A 49 24.63 4.67 -7.94
C ASP A 49 25.30 3.97 -9.14
N GLY A 50 24.53 3.31 -10.01
CA GLY A 50 25.04 2.59 -11.19
C GLY A 50 25.90 1.36 -10.88
N LYS A 51 25.84 0.82 -9.66
CA LYS A 51 26.72 -0.23 -9.17
C LYS A 51 26.20 -1.66 -9.45
N LEU A 52 25.03 -1.82 -10.07
CA LEU A 52 24.41 -3.12 -10.32
C LEU A 52 24.64 -3.69 -11.72
N LEU A 53 25.23 -2.92 -12.62
CA LEU A 53 25.38 -3.32 -14.02
C LEU A 53 26.61 -4.19 -14.18
N SER A 54 26.44 -5.51 -14.07
CA SER A 54 27.41 -6.51 -14.50
C SER A 54 26.97 -7.08 -15.85
N PRO A 55 27.90 -7.37 -16.79
CA PRO A 55 27.54 -8.02 -18.04
C PRO A 55 26.79 -9.33 -17.80
N PRO A 56 25.72 -9.65 -18.57
CA PRO A 56 24.98 -10.88 -18.40
C PRO A 56 25.86 -12.11 -18.67
N SER A 57 25.80 -13.08 -17.76
CA SER A 57 26.50 -14.36 -17.89
C SER A 57 25.79 -15.32 -18.84
N ARG A 58 24.44 -15.19 -18.94
CA ARG A 58 23.58 -16.03 -19.78
C ARG A 58 22.56 -15.17 -20.52
N ARG A 59 22.09 -15.68 -21.67
CA ARG A 59 21.09 -15.01 -22.50
C ARG A 59 19.99 -15.98 -22.88
N TYR A 60 18.73 -15.51 -22.79
CA TYR A 60 17.54 -16.25 -23.12
C TYR A 60 16.59 -15.43 -23.99
N GLU A 61 15.69 -16.13 -24.67
CA GLU A 61 14.53 -15.55 -25.35
C GLU A 61 13.24 -16.05 -24.69
N CYS A 62 12.24 -15.21 -24.57
CA CYS A 62 10.91 -15.57 -24.10
C CYS A 62 9.84 -14.81 -24.90
N ASN A 63 8.58 -15.25 -24.82
CA ASN A 63 7.47 -14.55 -25.46
C ASN A 63 7.11 -13.28 -24.69
N THR A 64 6.54 -13.43 -23.52
CA THR A 64 6.06 -12.30 -22.69
C THR A 64 6.79 -12.27 -21.36
N LEU A 65 7.31 -11.09 -21.00
CA LEU A 65 7.98 -10.83 -19.72
C LEU A 65 7.25 -9.73 -18.95
N ILE A 66 6.82 -10.03 -17.72
CA ILE A 66 6.24 -9.08 -16.80
C ILE A 66 7.30 -8.72 -15.74
N LEU A 67 7.51 -7.43 -15.49
CA LEU A 67 8.47 -6.90 -14.53
C LEU A 67 7.75 -6.29 -13.32
N GLY A 68 7.77 -7.01 -12.20
CA GLY A 68 7.14 -6.62 -10.93
C GLY A 68 5.94 -7.48 -10.55
N GLY A 69 6.01 -8.12 -9.37
CA GLY A 69 4.99 -9.01 -8.80
C GLY A 69 3.97 -8.30 -7.91
N GLY A 70 3.74 -6.99 -8.08
CA GLY A 70 2.68 -6.24 -7.41
C GLY A 70 1.30 -6.39 -8.09
N ALA A 71 0.29 -5.65 -7.61
CA ALA A 71 -1.10 -5.74 -8.09
C ALA A 71 -1.23 -5.59 -9.62
N ALA A 72 -0.48 -4.68 -10.23
CA ALA A 72 -0.52 -4.46 -11.69
C ALA A 72 0.07 -5.64 -12.46
N GLY A 73 1.25 -6.14 -12.06
CA GLY A 73 1.89 -7.27 -12.74
C GLY A 73 1.10 -8.57 -12.57
N LEU A 74 0.59 -8.83 -11.38
CA LEU A 74 -0.26 -10.00 -11.12
C LEU A 74 -1.62 -9.88 -11.82
N GLY A 75 -2.18 -8.67 -11.91
CA GLY A 75 -3.40 -8.40 -12.68
C GLY A 75 -3.21 -8.68 -14.18
N ALA A 76 -2.08 -8.24 -14.75
CA ALA A 76 -1.72 -8.56 -16.13
C ALA A 76 -1.57 -10.06 -16.34
N LEU A 77 -0.86 -10.73 -15.44
CA LEU A 77 -0.65 -12.18 -15.48
C LEU A 77 -1.97 -12.97 -15.43
N TRP A 78 -2.84 -12.64 -14.47
CA TRP A 78 -4.16 -13.25 -14.33
C TRP A 78 -4.98 -13.09 -15.61
N TYR A 79 -5.03 -11.88 -16.16
CA TYR A 79 -5.82 -11.60 -17.35
C TYR A 79 -5.28 -12.32 -18.58
N LEU A 80 -3.97 -12.33 -18.81
CA LEU A 80 -3.31 -13.11 -19.89
C LEU A 80 -3.63 -14.61 -19.78
N ALA A 81 -3.43 -15.19 -18.59
CA ALA A 81 -3.69 -16.62 -18.35
C ALA A 81 -5.17 -16.98 -18.56
N LYS A 82 -6.10 -16.15 -18.07
CA LYS A 82 -7.55 -16.31 -18.26
C LYS A 82 -7.94 -16.34 -19.73
N HIS A 83 -7.25 -15.58 -20.59
CA HIS A 83 -7.50 -15.51 -22.02
C HIS A 83 -6.58 -16.46 -22.85
N GLY A 84 -5.97 -17.45 -22.19
CA GLY A 84 -5.24 -18.51 -22.86
C GLY A 84 -3.78 -18.21 -23.19
N HIS A 85 -3.29 -16.99 -22.94
CA HIS A 85 -1.89 -16.62 -23.18
C HIS A 85 -1.04 -17.01 -21.96
N ARG A 86 -0.39 -18.17 -22.03
CA ARG A 86 0.29 -18.80 -20.88
C ARG A 86 1.82 -18.75 -20.94
N ASP A 87 2.40 -18.45 -22.11
CA ASP A 87 3.85 -18.32 -22.30
C ASP A 87 4.35 -16.98 -21.73
N VAL A 88 4.24 -16.85 -20.40
CA VAL A 88 4.50 -15.64 -19.64
C VAL A 88 5.48 -15.93 -18.51
N LEU A 89 6.57 -15.17 -18.46
CA LEU A 89 7.52 -15.16 -17.35
C LEU A 89 7.33 -13.90 -16.51
N LEU A 90 7.18 -14.06 -15.19
CA LEU A 90 7.10 -12.96 -14.22
C LEU A 90 8.42 -12.83 -13.48
N ALA A 91 9.10 -11.70 -13.60
CA ALA A 91 10.18 -11.31 -12.70
C ALA A 91 9.58 -10.59 -11.47
N GLU A 92 9.64 -11.25 -10.31
CA GLU A 92 8.95 -10.85 -9.08
C GLU A 92 9.38 -9.46 -8.55
N GLY A 93 10.65 -9.10 -8.74
CA GLY A 93 11.26 -7.99 -8.02
C GLY A 93 11.86 -8.43 -6.68
N PHE A 94 12.07 -7.50 -5.78
CA PHE A 94 12.74 -7.73 -4.49
C PHE A 94 11.76 -7.99 -3.33
N GLU A 95 10.48 -7.75 -3.53
CA GLU A 95 9.44 -7.95 -2.50
C GLU A 95 8.24 -8.68 -3.10
N ARG A 96 7.84 -9.77 -2.46
CA ARG A 96 6.63 -10.51 -2.85
C ARG A 96 5.40 -9.60 -2.70
N ASN A 97 4.55 -9.57 -3.71
CA ASN A 97 3.31 -8.80 -3.77
C ASN A 97 3.46 -7.27 -3.72
N GLY A 98 4.70 -6.72 -3.67
CA GLY A 98 4.95 -5.27 -3.62
C GLY A 98 4.24 -4.59 -2.44
N ASN A 99 3.50 -3.50 -2.69
CA ASN A 99 2.77 -2.79 -1.63
C ASN A 99 1.59 -3.58 -1.01
N ASN A 100 1.28 -4.77 -1.52
CA ASN A 100 0.34 -5.71 -0.92
C ASN A 100 1.05 -6.78 -0.07
N ALA A 101 2.30 -6.56 0.33
CA ALA A 101 3.05 -7.50 1.16
C ALA A 101 2.38 -7.71 2.53
N ALA A 102 2.64 -8.88 3.13
CA ALA A 102 2.14 -9.24 4.44
C ALA A 102 3.27 -9.63 5.38
N TYR A 103 3.03 -9.41 6.66
CA TYR A 103 3.79 -9.91 7.78
C TYR A 103 3.19 -11.23 8.29
N ALA A 104 4.03 -12.13 8.77
CA ALA A 104 3.62 -13.33 9.47
C ALA A 104 4.37 -13.42 10.81
N ALA A 105 3.63 -13.42 11.90
CA ALA A 105 4.19 -13.64 13.24
C ALA A 105 4.64 -15.09 13.43
N SER A 106 5.47 -15.32 14.43
CA SER A 106 6.04 -16.66 14.73
C SER A 106 5.00 -17.73 15.06
N ASP A 107 3.80 -17.32 15.46
CA ASP A 107 2.66 -18.20 15.78
C ASP A 107 1.69 -18.42 14.60
N GLY A 108 2.01 -17.85 13.44
CA GLY A 108 1.21 -17.99 12.22
C GLY A 108 0.11 -16.94 12.04
N LEU A 109 -0.09 -16.03 13.01
CA LEU A 109 -0.94 -14.86 12.79
C LEU A 109 -0.36 -14.00 11.66
N LYS A 110 -1.23 -13.42 10.86
CA LYS A 110 -0.84 -12.57 9.74
C LYS A 110 -1.32 -11.15 9.92
N ALA A 111 -0.61 -10.22 9.30
CA ALA A 111 -0.97 -8.81 9.24
C ALA A 111 -0.45 -8.18 7.93
N PRO A 112 -1.01 -7.06 7.46
CA PRO A 112 -0.50 -6.36 6.30
C PRO A 112 0.84 -5.65 6.62
N SER A 113 1.75 -5.64 5.65
CA SER A 113 2.95 -4.77 5.64
C SER A 113 2.82 -3.63 4.61
N GLY A 114 1.60 -3.40 4.16
CA GLY A 114 1.21 -2.39 3.18
C GLY A 114 -0.29 -2.24 3.13
N ALA A 115 -0.90 -2.29 1.95
CA ALA A 115 -2.34 -2.10 1.76
C ALA A 115 -3.17 -3.16 2.50
N HIS A 116 -4.19 -2.72 3.24
CA HIS A 116 -4.92 -3.58 4.17
C HIS A 116 -6.40 -3.78 3.84
N TYR A 117 -7.01 -2.94 2.98
CA TYR A 117 -8.41 -3.08 2.59
C TYR A 117 -8.64 -2.73 1.12
N LEU A 118 -9.77 -3.18 0.60
CA LEU A 118 -10.33 -2.76 -0.68
C LEU A 118 -11.75 -2.23 -0.44
N ALA A 119 -11.99 -0.97 -0.78
CA ALA A 119 -13.33 -0.42 -0.80
C ALA A 119 -14.23 -1.23 -1.74
N LEU A 120 -15.52 -1.37 -1.44
CA LEU A 120 -16.42 -2.11 -2.32
C LEU A 120 -16.44 -1.47 -3.71
N PRO A 121 -16.06 -2.22 -4.78
CA PRO A 121 -15.84 -1.65 -6.10
C PRO A 121 -17.14 -1.18 -6.73
N SER A 122 -17.10 0.02 -7.30
CA SER A 122 -18.18 0.58 -8.11
C SER A 122 -18.37 -0.21 -9.42
N LYS A 123 -19.42 0.09 -10.19
CA LYS A 123 -19.66 -0.56 -11.49
C LYS A 123 -18.56 -0.25 -12.49
N GLU A 124 -17.95 0.91 -12.39
CA GLU A 124 -16.85 1.37 -13.24
C GLU A 124 -15.58 0.54 -13.02
N SER A 125 -15.38 -0.01 -11.81
CA SER A 125 -14.27 -0.93 -11.49
C SER A 125 -14.52 -2.34 -12.04
N ALA A 126 -14.88 -2.46 -13.32
CA ALA A 126 -15.33 -3.71 -13.93
C ALA A 126 -14.30 -4.85 -13.78
N TYR A 127 -13.01 -4.59 -13.99
CA TYR A 127 -11.96 -5.61 -13.85
C TYR A 127 -11.78 -6.07 -12.40
N VAL A 128 -11.93 -5.18 -11.43
CA VAL A 128 -11.91 -5.56 -10.01
C VAL A 128 -13.10 -6.45 -9.69
N ARG A 129 -14.29 -6.10 -10.17
CA ARG A 129 -15.50 -6.91 -9.98
C ARG A 129 -15.38 -8.28 -10.64
N GLU A 130 -14.85 -8.35 -11.86
CA GLU A 130 -14.57 -9.59 -12.56
C GLU A 130 -13.59 -10.48 -11.77
N MET A 131 -12.49 -9.91 -11.30
CA MET A 131 -11.50 -10.60 -10.47
C MET A 131 -12.13 -11.14 -9.17
N LEU A 132 -12.92 -10.32 -8.47
CA LEU A 132 -13.59 -10.74 -7.23
C LEU A 132 -14.63 -11.84 -7.48
N ALA A 133 -15.30 -11.83 -8.63
CA ALA A 133 -16.20 -12.91 -9.05
C ALA A 133 -15.44 -14.21 -9.32
N ASP A 134 -14.32 -14.16 -10.03
CA ASP A 134 -13.45 -15.31 -10.26
C ASP A 134 -12.97 -15.94 -8.93
N PHE A 135 -12.76 -15.10 -7.90
CA PHE A 135 -12.32 -15.56 -6.57
C PHE A 135 -13.48 -16.04 -5.69
N GLY A 136 -14.74 -15.90 -6.13
CA GLY A 136 -15.93 -16.21 -5.35
C GLY A 136 -16.15 -15.26 -4.17
N ILE A 137 -15.55 -14.07 -4.21
CA ILE A 137 -15.76 -12.99 -3.21
C ILE A 137 -17.01 -12.18 -3.59
N LEU A 138 -17.16 -11.82 -4.87
CA LEU A 138 -18.38 -11.23 -5.41
C LEU A 138 -19.30 -12.37 -5.88
N GLN A 139 -20.51 -12.44 -5.34
CA GLN A 139 -21.50 -13.46 -5.66
C GLN A 139 -22.32 -13.12 -6.91
N SER A 140 -22.99 -14.11 -7.50
CA SER A 140 -23.80 -13.93 -8.72
C SER A 140 -24.99 -12.99 -8.53
N ASP A 141 -25.48 -12.82 -7.32
CA ASP A 141 -26.55 -11.89 -6.96
C ASP A 141 -26.07 -10.45 -6.73
N GLY A 142 -24.74 -10.23 -6.84
CA GLY A 142 -24.10 -8.94 -6.63
C GLY A 142 -23.71 -8.65 -5.18
N SER A 143 -24.01 -9.55 -4.24
CA SER A 143 -23.54 -9.46 -2.85
C SER A 143 -22.07 -9.87 -2.72
N PHE A 144 -21.43 -9.46 -1.62
CA PHE A 144 -20.08 -9.91 -1.28
C PHE A 144 -20.15 -10.99 -0.20
N ARG A 145 -19.21 -11.94 -0.27
CA ARG A 145 -19.10 -12.99 0.74
C ARG A 145 -18.83 -12.36 2.11
N GLU A 146 -19.71 -12.64 3.07
CA GLU A 146 -19.69 -12.01 4.40
C GLU A 146 -18.36 -12.18 5.14
N THR A 147 -17.68 -13.33 4.95
CA THR A 147 -16.38 -13.58 5.60
C THR A 147 -15.23 -12.71 5.09
N ASP A 148 -15.39 -12.04 3.97
CA ASP A 148 -14.40 -11.13 3.38
C ASP A 148 -14.68 -9.67 3.72
N LEU A 149 -15.85 -9.38 4.30
CA LEU A 149 -16.18 -8.04 4.80
C LEU A 149 -15.58 -7.81 6.17
N VAL A 150 -15.27 -6.57 6.47
CA VAL A 150 -14.87 -6.16 7.81
C VAL A 150 -15.97 -6.51 8.82
N TYR A 151 -15.56 -7.02 9.99
CA TYR A 151 -16.48 -7.31 11.08
C TYR A 151 -16.72 -6.06 11.94
N ALA A 152 -17.98 -5.75 12.21
CA ALA A 152 -18.34 -4.57 13.01
C ALA A 152 -17.84 -4.66 14.47
N PRO A 153 -17.54 -3.53 15.11
CA PRO A 153 -17.57 -2.17 14.58
C PRO A 153 -16.40 -1.90 13.62
N GLU A 154 -16.69 -1.22 12.50
CA GLU A 154 -15.70 -0.99 11.44
C GLU A 154 -14.64 0.03 11.87
N SER A 155 -15.06 1.21 12.29
CA SER A 155 -14.15 2.30 12.63
C SER A 155 -14.58 3.05 13.89
N ARG A 156 -13.61 3.70 14.56
CA ARG A 156 -13.85 4.61 15.68
C ARG A 156 -12.78 5.70 15.75
N LEU A 157 -13.16 6.85 16.30
CA LEU A 157 -12.28 8.00 16.51
C LEU A 157 -12.08 8.27 18.00
N LEU A 158 -10.84 8.39 18.43
CA LEU A 158 -10.52 8.93 19.76
C LEU A 158 -10.51 10.45 19.69
N TYR A 159 -11.61 11.07 20.12
CA TYR A 159 -11.80 12.52 20.18
C TYR A 159 -12.06 12.96 21.61
N GLN A 160 -11.36 13.99 22.09
CA GLN A 160 -11.48 14.51 23.47
C GLN A 160 -11.40 13.40 24.55
N ASN A 161 -10.48 12.45 24.36
CA ASN A 161 -10.25 11.29 25.24
C ASN A 161 -11.42 10.30 25.37
N LYS A 162 -12.34 10.30 24.39
CA LYS A 162 -13.46 9.34 24.28
C LYS A 162 -13.50 8.74 22.89
N TRP A 163 -13.82 7.45 22.82
CA TRP A 163 -14.10 6.81 21.55
C TRP A 163 -15.50 7.16 21.06
N GLN A 164 -15.63 7.48 19.78
CA GLN A 164 -16.88 7.67 19.04
C GLN A 164 -16.85 6.86 17.74
N GLU A 165 -18.02 6.47 17.23
CA GLU A 165 -18.16 5.59 16.08
C GLU A 165 -17.85 6.26 14.73
N HIS A 166 -17.96 7.59 14.66
CA HIS A 166 -17.74 8.33 13.40
C HIS A 166 -16.37 8.99 13.39
N LEU A 167 -15.70 8.93 12.22
CA LEU A 167 -14.38 9.54 12.03
C LEU A 167 -14.43 11.07 11.91
N LEU A 168 -15.58 11.66 11.53
CA LEU A 168 -15.78 13.11 11.60
C LEU A 168 -15.90 13.52 13.08
N PRO A 169 -15.01 14.38 13.60
CA PRO A 169 -15.00 14.71 15.03
C PRO A 169 -16.30 15.33 15.52
N LYS A 170 -16.90 16.19 14.69
CA LYS A 170 -18.14 16.90 14.98
C LYS A 170 -18.84 17.32 13.70
N GLU A 171 -20.15 17.13 13.64
CA GLU A 171 -20.98 17.68 12.57
C GLU A 171 -21.27 19.15 12.80
N ASP A 172 -21.22 19.94 11.73
CA ASP A 172 -21.55 21.34 11.68
C ASP A 172 -22.14 21.75 10.32
N ALA A 173 -22.35 23.04 10.08
CA ALA A 173 -22.91 23.54 8.83
C ALA A 173 -22.00 23.25 7.62
N ASP A 174 -20.68 23.41 7.78
CA ASP A 174 -19.70 23.15 6.72
C ASP A 174 -19.72 21.68 6.33
N SER A 175 -19.67 20.76 7.30
CA SER A 175 -19.69 19.33 7.03
C SER A 175 -20.98 18.88 6.34
N LYS A 176 -22.14 19.40 6.76
CA LYS A 176 -23.41 19.13 6.07
C LYS A 176 -23.39 19.61 4.63
N CYS A 177 -22.97 20.86 4.40
CA CYS A 177 -22.87 21.42 3.06
C CYS A 177 -21.92 20.60 2.16
N PHE A 178 -20.76 20.19 2.71
CA PHE A 178 -19.79 19.38 1.98
C PHE A 178 -20.37 18.01 1.60
N PHE A 179 -20.97 17.26 2.53
CA PHE A 179 -21.51 15.93 2.23
C PHE A 179 -22.75 15.98 1.34
N ASP A 180 -23.56 17.05 1.42
CA ASP A 180 -24.64 17.29 0.44
C ASP A 180 -24.08 17.51 -0.97
N LEU A 181 -22.97 18.24 -1.10
CA LEU A 181 -22.26 18.38 -2.38
C LEU A 181 -21.74 17.03 -2.87
N ILE A 182 -21.07 16.24 -2.00
CA ILE A 182 -20.58 14.89 -2.34
C ILE A 182 -21.73 14.00 -2.84
N GLY A 183 -22.89 14.04 -2.16
CA GLY A 183 -24.08 13.28 -2.59
C GLY A 183 -24.53 13.63 -4.02
N ARG A 184 -24.52 14.91 -4.39
CA ARG A 184 -24.83 15.37 -5.75
C ARG A 184 -23.75 14.92 -6.76
N LEU A 185 -22.47 15.08 -6.41
CA LEU A 185 -21.35 14.74 -7.30
C LEU A 185 -21.25 13.23 -7.59
N LYS A 186 -21.64 12.37 -6.65
CA LYS A 186 -21.70 10.91 -6.86
C LYS A 186 -22.65 10.51 -8.02
N GLN A 187 -23.67 11.33 -8.28
CA GLN A 187 -24.67 11.08 -9.32
C GLN A 187 -24.43 11.91 -10.60
N ALA A 188 -23.39 12.73 -10.61
CA ALA A 188 -23.16 13.66 -11.71
C ALA A 188 -22.35 13.03 -12.86
N TYR A 189 -22.68 13.47 -14.08
CA TYR A 189 -22.05 13.07 -15.32
C TYR A 189 -21.53 14.31 -16.06
N GLY A 190 -20.42 14.16 -16.75
CA GLY A 190 -19.92 15.20 -17.63
C GLY A 190 -20.66 15.25 -18.95
N SER A 191 -20.33 16.22 -19.79
CA SER A 191 -20.91 16.42 -21.13
C SER A 191 -20.64 15.24 -22.08
N ASP A 192 -19.62 14.44 -21.79
CA ASP A 192 -19.25 13.21 -22.50
C ASP A 192 -20.05 11.96 -22.06
N GLY A 193 -21.03 12.12 -21.17
CA GLY A 193 -21.86 11.06 -20.63
C GLY A 193 -21.18 10.10 -19.66
N LYS A 194 -19.94 10.38 -19.25
CA LYS A 194 -19.22 9.61 -18.23
C LYS A 194 -19.41 10.21 -16.85
N LYS A 195 -19.31 9.39 -15.80
CA LYS A 195 -19.24 9.91 -14.44
C LYS A 195 -18.10 10.93 -14.31
N ILE A 196 -18.35 12.00 -13.56
CA ILE A 196 -17.30 13.00 -13.31
C ILE A 196 -16.11 12.35 -12.61
N PHE A 197 -16.38 11.57 -11.58
CA PHE A 197 -15.39 10.85 -10.81
C PHE A 197 -15.67 9.34 -10.87
N ALA A 198 -14.77 8.61 -11.46
CA ALA A 198 -14.81 7.15 -11.55
C ALA A 198 -13.48 6.56 -11.10
N ILE A 199 -13.52 5.36 -10.58
CA ILE A 199 -12.34 4.54 -10.34
C ILE A 199 -12.49 3.26 -11.18
N PRO A 200 -11.62 2.99 -12.14
CA PRO A 200 -10.37 3.71 -12.50
C PRO A 200 -10.60 5.13 -13.05
N ILE A 201 -9.65 6.01 -12.74
CA ILE A 201 -9.73 7.44 -13.14
C ILE A 201 -9.77 7.65 -14.66
N ALA A 202 -9.19 6.70 -15.42
CA ALA A 202 -9.23 6.71 -16.89
C ALA A 202 -10.67 6.67 -17.44
N LEU A 203 -11.64 6.22 -16.66
CA LEU A 203 -13.06 6.17 -16.99
C LEU A 203 -13.83 7.40 -16.50
N SER A 204 -13.20 8.32 -15.80
CA SER A 204 -13.79 9.60 -15.41
C SER A 204 -14.01 10.49 -16.64
N SER A 205 -14.97 11.39 -16.55
CA SER A 205 -15.25 12.39 -17.59
C SER A 205 -14.00 13.21 -17.95
N ALA A 206 -13.83 13.48 -19.24
CA ALA A 206 -12.82 14.39 -19.78
C ALA A 206 -13.29 15.85 -19.82
N ASP A 207 -14.50 16.16 -19.34
CA ASP A 207 -15.08 17.49 -19.35
C ASP A 207 -14.16 18.50 -18.62
N GLU A 208 -13.76 19.54 -19.34
CA GLU A 208 -12.82 20.55 -18.84
C GLU A 208 -13.31 21.26 -17.57
N THR A 209 -14.63 21.41 -17.41
CA THR A 209 -15.23 22.02 -16.22
C THR A 209 -14.78 21.32 -14.94
N TRP A 210 -14.70 20.00 -14.98
CA TRP A 210 -14.28 19.17 -13.85
C TRP A 210 -12.76 18.96 -13.81
N ARG A 211 -12.13 18.85 -14.98
CA ARG A 211 -10.67 18.70 -15.06
C ARG A 211 -9.91 19.93 -14.53
N LYS A 212 -10.53 21.12 -14.55
CA LYS A 212 -10.00 22.34 -13.91
C LYS A 212 -9.77 22.19 -12.40
N LEU A 213 -10.45 21.27 -11.72
CA LEU A 213 -10.18 20.97 -10.30
C LEU A 213 -8.74 20.47 -10.08
N ASP A 214 -8.10 19.93 -11.10
CA ASP A 214 -6.69 19.52 -11.03
C ASP A 214 -5.68 20.69 -11.11
N THR A 215 -6.15 21.94 -11.25
CA THR A 215 -5.30 23.13 -11.25
C THR A 215 -5.13 23.78 -9.88
N LEU A 216 -5.86 23.31 -8.87
CA LEU A 216 -5.86 23.81 -7.51
C LEU A 216 -5.54 22.68 -6.53
N THR A 217 -4.90 23.01 -5.40
CA THR A 217 -4.86 22.06 -4.27
C THR A 217 -6.25 21.96 -3.64
N PHE A 218 -6.52 20.82 -2.99
CA PHE A 218 -7.80 20.64 -2.32
C PHE A 218 -8.03 21.71 -1.24
N LYS A 219 -6.98 22.09 -0.51
CA LYS A 219 -7.04 23.19 0.47
C LYS A 219 -7.42 24.53 -0.18
N GLN A 220 -6.86 24.85 -1.35
CA GLN A 220 -7.21 26.10 -2.05
C GLN A 220 -8.67 26.09 -2.50
N TRP A 221 -9.13 24.96 -3.06
CA TRP A 221 -10.53 24.83 -3.47
C TRP A 221 -11.49 24.93 -2.28
N LEU A 222 -11.22 24.24 -1.16
CA LEU A 222 -12.03 24.32 0.07
C LEU A 222 -12.14 25.76 0.57
N ALA A 223 -11.03 26.51 0.55
CA ALA A 223 -11.04 27.91 0.94
C ALA A 223 -11.87 28.80 -0.01
N GLN A 224 -11.83 28.55 -1.32
CA GLN A 224 -12.64 29.27 -2.33
C GLN A 224 -14.13 29.00 -2.15
N GLU A 225 -14.50 27.75 -1.80
CA GLU A 225 -15.89 27.36 -1.53
C GLU A 225 -16.38 27.79 -0.13
N GLY A 226 -15.50 28.39 0.68
CA GLY A 226 -15.85 28.96 1.99
C GLY A 226 -15.86 27.95 3.15
N TYR A 227 -15.31 26.76 3.00
CA TYR A 227 -15.18 25.78 4.09
C TYR A 227 -14.10 26.20 5.08
N THR A 228 -14.48 26.35 6.35
CA THR A 228 -13.60 26.87 7.42
C THR A 228 -13.59 26.03 8.70
N SER A 229 -14.49 25.07 8.83
CA SER A 229 -14.59 24.18 10.00
C SER A 229 -13.28 23.42 10.24
N PRO A 230 -12.63 23.59 11.41
CA PRO A 230 -11.40 22.87 11.72
C PRO A 230 -11.57 21.34 11.73
N GLU A 231 -12.71 20.87 12.23
CA GLU A 231 -13.02 19.44 12.31
C GLU A 231 -13.23 18.83 10.93
N LEU A 232 -13.95 19.52 10.04
CA LEU A 232 -14.09 19.09 8.65
C LEU A 232 -12.74 19.10 7.94
N LEU A 233 -11.98 20.20 8.03
CA LEU A 233 -10.67 20.30 7.37
C LEU A 233 -9.69 19.24 7.86
N TRP A 234 -9.70 18.92 9.17
CA TRP A 234 -8.91 17.81 9.72
C TRP A 234 -9.33 16.46 9.12
N TYR A 235 -10.64 16.20 9.05
CA TYR A 235 -11.16 14.95 8.49
C TYR A 235 -10.79 14.77 7.01
N LEU A 236 -10.93 15.84 6.22
CA LEU A 236 -10.56 15.82 4.80
C LEU A 236 -9.03 15.64 4.61
N ASP A 237 -8.22 16.25 5.48
CA ASP A 237 -6.77 16.06 5.48
C ASP A 237 -6.38 14.63 5.86
N TYR A 238 -7.04 14.05 6.86
CA TYR A 238 -6.88 12.66 7.25
C TYR A 238 -7.17 11.73 6.07
N CYS A 239 -8.32 11.87 5.41
CA CYS A 239 -8.70 11.06 4.25
C CYS A 239 -7.69 11.16 3.09
N CYS A 240 -7.17 12.36 2.82
CA CYS A 240 -6.13 12.54 1.80
C CYS A 240 -4.80 11.90 2.20
N ARG A 241 -4.41 11.95 3.47
CA ARG A 241 -3.20 11.28 3.97
C ARG A 241 -3.33 9.76 3.89
N ASP A 242 -4.51 9.23 4.17
CA ASP A 242 -4.81 7.81 4.10
C ASP A 242 -4.71 7.27 2.67
N ASP A 243 -5.34 7.91 1.71
CA ASP A 243 -5.42 7.42 0.32
C ASP A 243 -4.21 7.83 -0.55
N TYR A 244 -3.55 8.96 -0.22
CA TYR A 244 -2.53 9.56 -1.09
C TYR A 244 -1.19 9.82 -0.42
N GLY A 245 -1.06 9.56 0.88
CA GLY A 245 0.16 9.80 1.65
C GLY A 245 0.50 11.27 1.87
N GLN A 246 -0.37 12.19 1.44
CA GLN A 246 -0.20 13.64 1.61
C GLN A 246 -1.56 14.29 1.91
N GLY A 247 -1.53 15.42 2.64
CA GLY A 247 -2.74 16.11 3.04
C GLY A 247 -3.33 17.05 1.97
N ILE A 248 -4.43 17.72 2.32
CA ILE A 248 -5.19 18.63 1.43
C ILE A 248 -4.35 19.76 0.82
N ALA A 249 -3.23 20.11 1.44
CA ALA A 249 -2.34 21.17 0.94
C ALA A 249 -1.47 20.74 -0.26
N GLN A 250 -1.31 19.44 -0.51
CA GLN A 250 -0.47 18.88 -1.56
C GLN A 250 -1.27 18.21 -2.67
N VAL A 251 -2.37 17.53 -2.34
CA VAL A 251 -3.20 16.84 -3.34
C VAL A 251 -4.07 17.82 -4.11
N SER A 252 -4.39 17.48 -5.38
CA SER A 252 -5.28 18.31 -6.19
C SER A 252 -6.72 18.26 -5.68
N ALA A 253 -7.52 19.29 -5.98
CA ALA A 253 -8.93 19.32 -5.65
C ALA A 253 -9.71 18.20 -6.36
N PHE A 254 -9.29 17.83 -7.58
CA PHE A 254 -9.86 16.69 -8.27
C PHE A 254 -9.67 15.41 -7.45
N ALA A 255 -8.46 15.17 -6.95
CA ALA A 255 -8.15 13.99 -6.13
C ALA A 255 -8.93 13.99 -4.81
N GLY A 256 -8.98 15.13 -4.11
CA GLY A 256 -9.72 15.25 -2.86
C GLY A 256 -11.21 14.96 -3.00
N LEU A 257 -11.86 15.46 -4.06
CA LEU A 257 -13.26 15.15 -4.34
C LEU A 257 -13.47 13.73 -4.85
N HIS A 258 -12.53 13.21 -5.66
CA HIS A 258 -12.57 11.85 -6.18
C HIS A 258 -12.60 10.80 -5.05
N TYR A 259 -11.86 11.01 -3.96
CA TYR A 259 -11.87 10.13 -2.79
C TYR A 259 -13.29 9.84 -2.30
N PHE A 260 -14.11 10.90 -2.15
CA PHE A 260 -15.47 10.79 -1.61
C PHE A 260 -16.52 10.36 -2.64
N THR A 261 -16.25 10.50 -3.93
CA THR A 261 -17.28 10.41 -4.99
C THR A 261 -17.15 9.19 -5.88
N ALA A 262 -15.93 8.69 -6.11
CA ALA A 262 -15.69 7.62 -7.09
C ALA A 262 -16.01 6.22 -6.57
N ARG A 263 -15.95 6.01 -5.27
CA ARG A 263 -16.20 4.71 -4.63
C ARG A 263 -17.68 4.47 -4.36
N ASN A 264 -18.02 3.20 -4.08
CA ASN A 264 -19.36 2.84 -3.68
C ASN A 264 -19.73 3.52 -2.35
N SER A 265 -21.04 3.75 -2.13
CA SER A 265 -21.55 4.40 -0.91
C SER A 265 -21.71 3.43 0.26
N ALA A 266 -21.29 2.16 0.12
CA ALA A 266 -21.39 1.19 1.21
C ALA A 266 -20.46 1.58 2.36
N GLU A 267 -20.96 1.45 3.57
CA GLU A 267 -20.23 1.75 4.82
C GLU A 267 -19.38 0.55 5.28
N THR A 268 -18.85 -0.25 4.34
CA THR A 268 -18.01 -1.41 4.67
C THR A 268 -16.95 -1.64 3.60
N VAL A 269 -15.91 -2.38 3.95
CA VAL A 269 -14.78 -2.71 3.07
C VAL A 269 -14.50 -4.20 3.06
N LEU A 270 -13.81 -4.67 2.03
CA LEU A 270 -13.20 -6.00 1.99
C LEU A 270 -11.84 -5.94 2.70
N THR A 271 -11.62 -6.86 3.62
CA THR A 271 -10.35 -6.98 4.34
C THR A 271 -10.07 -8.43 4.75
N TRP A 272 -8.80 -8.73 4.98
CA TRP A 272 -8.30 -10.04 5.40
C TRP A 272 -7.19 -9.84 6.42
N PRO A 273 -6.88 -10.84 7.28
CA PRO A 273 -5.79 -10.71 8.24
C PRO A 273 -4.47 -10.27 7.60
N GLU A 274 -4.10 -10.83 6.45
CA GLU A 274 -2.93 -10.46 5.66
C GLU A 274 -3.12 -9.23 4.77
N GLY A 275 -4.21 -8.51 4.89
CA GLY A 275 -4.55 -7.38 4.02
C GLY A 275 -4.68 -7.78 2.55
N LEU A 276 -4.29 -6.89 1.63
CA LEU A 276 -4.40 -7.14 0.19
C LEU A 276 -3.41 -8.18 -0.37
N ALA A 277 -2.52 -8.73 0.47
CA ALA A 277 -1.77 -9.93 0.10
C ALA A 277 -2.71 -11.08 -0.25
N HIS A 278 -3.89 -11.17 0.38
CA HIS A 278 -4.94 -12.12 0.05
C HIS A 278 -5.33 -12.07 -1.42
N LEU A 279 -5.58 -10.91 -1.97
CA LEU A 279 -5.92 -10.74 -3.39
C LEU A 279 -4.74 -11.09 -4.29
N SER A 280 -3.53 -10.68 -3.93
CA SER A 280 -2.32 -11.00 -4.69
C SER A 280 -2.06 -12.50 -4.78
N GLU A 281 -2.23 -13.24 -3.67
CA GLU A 281 -2.09 -14.70 -3.66
C GLU A 281 -3.21 -15.41 -4.46
N ASN A 282 -4.43 -14.85 -4.45
CA ASN A 282 -5.52 -15.33 -5.29
C ASN A 282 -5.23 -15.10 -6.79
N LEU A 283 -4.68 -13.94 -7.18
CA LEU A 283 -4.25 -13.68 -8.56
C LEU A 283 -3.23 -14.71 -9.04
N ARG A 284 -2.20 -15.02 -8.23
CA ARG A 284 -1.19 -16.06 -8.51
C ARG A 284 -1.84 -17.42 -8.73
N ARG A 285 -2.72 -17.83 -7.81
CA ARG A 285 -3.41 -19.12 -7.87
C ARG A 285 -4.31 -19.24 -9.10
N HIS A 286 -5.12 -18.22 -9.40
CA HIS A 286 -6.04 -18.24 -10.54
C HIS A 286 -5.31 -18.11 -11.89
N ALA A 287 -4.14 -17.49 -11.94
CA ALA A 287 -3.28 -17.52 -13.12
C ALA A 287 -2.60 -18.89 -13.33
N GLY A 288 -2.64 -19.79 -12.34
CA GLY A 288 -1.93 -21.06 -12.37
C GLY A 288 -0.40 -20.90 -12.36
N LEU A 289 0.09 -19.85 -11.67
CA LEU A 289 1.49 -19.48 -11.64
C LEU A 289 2.36 -20.57 -11.01
N GLN A 290 3.39 -21.00 -11.74
CA GLN A 290 4.47 -21.86 -11.24
C GLN A 290 5.55 -20.97 -10.62
N GLU A 291 5.71 -21.03 -9.31
CA GLU A 291 6.72 -20.24 -8.60
C GLU A 291 8.09 -20.89 -8.62
N GLY A 292 9.13 -20.06 -8.60
CA GLY A 292 10.51 -20.53 -8.48
C GLY A 292 11.04 -21.26 -9.70
N TRP A 293 10.63 -20.85 -10.89
CA TRP A 293 11.15 -21.42 -12.14
C TRP A 293 12.69 -21.29 -12.20
N GLN A 294 13.35 -22.36 -12.65
CA GLN A 294 14.80 -22.45 -12.70
C GLN A 294 15.33 -22.29 -14.13
N TRP A 295 16.46 -21.61 -14.26
CA TRP A 295 17.13 -21.40 -15.54
C TRP A 295 17.55 -22.72 -16.17
N SER A 296 17.05 -22.99 -17.38
CA SER A 296 17.41 -24.19 -18.16
C SER A 296 18.71 -24.01 -18.94
N SER A 297 19.20 -25.08 -19.56
CA SER A 297 20.30 -25.02 -20.52
C SER A 297 19.84 -24.54 -21.90
N GLU A 298 18.56 -24.56 -22.19
CA GLU A 298 17.97 -24.07 -23.44
C GLU A 298 17.87 -22.56 -23.43
N ASN A 299 18.34 -21.92 -24.49
CA ASN A 299 18.32 -20.43 -24.60
C ASN A 299 16.94 -19.87 -24.90
N ARG A 300 15.96 -20.67 -25.31
CA ARG A 300 14.59 -20.25 -25.56
C ARG A 300 13.64 -20.84 -24.55
N ILE A 301 13.00 -19.94 -23.79
CA ILE A 301 12.00 -20.28 -22.79
C ILE A 301 10.65 -20.42 -23.50
N ARG A 302 9.99 -21.57 -23.30
CA ARG A 302 8.61 -21.82 -23.71
C ARG A 302 7.86 -22.38 -22.52
N LEU A 303 6.76 -21.77 -22.18
CA LEU A 303 6.00 -22.08 -20.99
C LEU A 303 4.57 -22.50 -21.33
N ASP A 304 4.18 -23.68 -20.88
CA ASP A 304 2.80 -24.17 -20.97
C ASP A 304 1.90 -23.56 -19.89
N LYS A 305 2.51 -23.01 -18.85
CA LYS A 305 1.87 -22.29 -17.74
C LYS A 305 2.72 -21.10 -17.36
N PRO A 306 2.12 -19.99 -16.91
CA PRO A 306 2.89 -18.86 -16.41
C PRO A 306 3.87 -19.30 -15.32
N ALA A 307 5.06 -18.73 -15.34
CA ALA A 307 6.09 -19.03 -14.34
C ALA A 307 6.67 -17.75 -13.73
N SER A 308 7.17 -17.83 -12.51
CA SER A 308 7.87 -16.70 -11.88
C SER A 308 9.30 -17.03 -11.48
N ILE A 309 10.14 -16.00 -11.50
CA ILE A 309 11.54 -16.04 -11.07
C ILE A 309 11.79 -14.97 -10.01
N ASN A 310 12.62 -15.32 -9.03
CA ASN A 310 13.06 -14.38 -8.00
C ASN A 310 14.20 -13.50 -8.54
N ALA A 311 13.84 -12.55 -9.39
CA ALA A 311 14.80 -11.64 -10.02
C ALA A 311 14.25 -10.23 -10.14
N SER A 312 15.14 -9.25 -10.13
CA SER A 312 14.86 -7.82 -10.27
C SER A 312 15.40 -7.27 -11.59
N ALA A 313 14.59 -6.50 -12.32
CA ALA A 313 15.05 -5.85 -13.53
C ALA A 313 16.04 -4.71 -13.19
N VAL A 314 17.18 -4.69 -13.87
CA VAL A 314 18.26 -3.72 -13.67
C VAL A 314 18.61 -2.92 -14.92
N LYS A 315 18.18 -3.39 -16.11
CA LYS A 315 18.31 -2.65 -17.38
C LYS A 315 17.22 -3.08 -18.36
N ILE A 316 16.69 -2.14 -19.12
CA ILE A 316 15.75 -2.38 -20.23
C ILE A 316 16.30 -1.68 -21.47
N LYS A 317 16.49 -2.43 -22.55
CA LYS A 317 17.03 -1.96 -23.81
C LYS A 317 16.08 -2.31 -24.96
N PRO A 318 15.38 -1.34 -25.56
CA PRO A 318 14.64 -1.55 -26.80
C PRO A 318 15.60 -1.92 -27.93
N LEU A 319 15.22 -2.91 -28.75
CA LEU A 319 15.97 -3.35 -29.92
C LEU A 319 15.33 -2.79 -31.21
N SER A 320 16.05 -2.87 -32.33
CA SER A 320 15.62 -2.32 -33.61
C SER A 320 14.48 -3.13 -34.29
N ASP A 321 14.19 -4.33 -33.80
CA ASP A 321 13.18 -5.26 -34.30
C ASP A 321 11.95 -5.35 -33.38
N ASP A 322 11.66 -4.27 -32.65
CA ASP A 322 10.56 -4.14 -31.69
C ASP A 322 10.61 -5.06 -30.47
N ARG A 323 11.60 -5.96 -30.39
CA ARG A 323 11.87 -6.77 -29.20
C ARG A 323 12.57 -5.92 -28.12
N ILE A 324 12.49 -6.40 -26.90
CA ILE A 324 13.07 -5.73 -25.73
C ILE A 324 14.08 -6.67 -25.05
N GLU A 325 15.32 -6.24 -24.91
CA GLU A 325 16.30 -6.90 -24.04
C GLU A 325 16.17 -6.37 -22.62
N VAL A 326 15.97 -7.25 -21.65
CA VAL A 326 15.90 -6.93 -20.22
C VAL A 326 17.01 -7.67 -19.49
N TRP A 327 17.79 -6.94 -18.69
CA TRP A 327 18.75 -7.55 -17.79
C TRP A 327 18.09 -7.74 -16.43
N LEU A 328 18.07 -8.97 -15.98
CA LEU A 328 17.57 -9.38 -14.68
C LEU A 328 18.72 -9.77 -13.76
N ARG A 329 18.68 -9.27 -12.55
CA ARG A 329 19.54 -9.71 -11.47
C ARG A 329 18.79 -10.74 -10.64
N ASP A 330 19.31 -11.96 -10.57
CA ASP A 330 18.81 -12.98 -9.64
C ASP A 330 19.05 -12.50 -8.19
N ASN A 331 17.98 -12.45 -7.40
CA ASN A 331 18.04 -11.87 -6.05
C ASN A 331 18.78 -12.78 -5.06
N SER A 332 18.92 -14.07 -5.36
CA SER A 332 19.59 -15.05 -4.49
C SER A 332 21.08 -15.14 -4.79
N SER A 333 21.45 -15.30 -6.06
CA SER A 333 22.84 -15.47 -6.49
C SER A 333 23.55 -14.15 -6.79
N GLY A 334 22.79 -13.12 -7.15
CA GLY A 334 23.32 -11.85 -7.65
C GLY A 334 23.79 -11.90 -9.09
N GLU A 335 23.60 -13.01 -9.80
CA GLU A 335 23.95 -13.19 -11.22
C GLU A 335 23.08 -12.29 -12.10
N THR A 336 23.66 -11.72 -13.15
CA THR A 336 22.93 -10.96 -14.16
C THR A 336 22.66 -11.81 -15.39
N ILE A 337 21.41 -11.84 -15.83
CA ILE A 337 20.91 -12.65 -16.95
C ILE A 337 20.18 -11.73 -17.92
N ALA A 338 20.40 -11.87 -19.22
CA ALA A 338 19.66 -11.12 -20.24
C ALA A 338 18.51 -11.95 -20.81
N LEU A 339 17.34 -11.34 -20.93
CA LEU A 339 16.18 -11.88 -21.62
C LEU A 339 15.79 -10.97 -22.77
N THR A 340 15.64 -11.54 -23.96
CA THR A 340 15.03 -10.85 -25.10
C THR A 340 13.59 -11.33 -25.22
N ALA A 341 12.64 -10.42 -25.03
CA ALA A 341 11.21 -10.72 -25.07
C ALA A 341 10.51 -10.02 -26.25
N GLN A 342 9.46 -10.66 -26.76
CA GLN A 342 8.58 -10.05 -27.76
C GLN A 342 7.70 -8.97 -27.12
N HIS A 343 7.15 -9.25 -25.94
CA HIS A 343 6.32 -8.33 -25.18
C HIS A 343 6.92 -8.13 -23.78
N VAL A 344 7.07 -6.89 -23.34
CA VAL A 344 7.50 -6.55 -21.99
C VAL A 344 6.47 -5.64 -21.34
N ILE A 345 5.93 -6.08 -20.20
CA ILE A 345 5.05 -5.27 -19.34
C ILE A 345 5.86 -4.80 -18.13
N SER A 346 6.17 -3.50 -18.08
CA SER A 346 6.79 -2.86 -16.90
C SER A 346 5.69 -2.50 -15.89
N ALA A 347 5.51 -3.35 -14.89
CA ALA A 347 4.59 -3.15 -13.77
C ALA A 347 5.31 -2.56 -12.53
N MET A 348 6.44 -1.89 -12.77
CA MET A 348 7.24 -1.22 -11.76
C MET A 348 6.83 0.26 -11.64
N PRO A 349 7.08 0.92 -10.49
CA PRO A 349 6.95 2.37 -10.37
C PRO A 349 7.73 3.09 -11.47
N LEU A 350 7.17 4.19 -12.01
CA LEU A 350 7.79 4.94 -13.11
C LEU A 350 9.20 5.46 -12.74
N MET A 351 9.46 5.77 -11.46
CA MET A 351 10.78 6.17 -11.01
C MET A 351 11.84 5.06 -11.16
N VAL A 352 11.44 3.80 -11.03
CA VAL A 352 12.34 2.64 -11.23
C VAL A 352 12.53 2.41 -12.73
N ALA A 353 11.43 2.38 -13.49
CA ALA A 353 11.47 2.23 -14.93
C ALA A 353 12.37 3.29 -15.61
N ALA A 354 12.23 4.56 -15.22
CA ALA A 354 13.04 5.66 -15.76
C ALA A 354 14.54 5.52 -15.50
N ARG A 355 14.95 4.79 -14.45
CA ARG A 355 16.37 4.59 -14.13
C ARG A 355 17.01 3.43 -14.88
N ILE A 356 16.23 2.44 -15.27
CA ILE A 356 16.74 1.21 -15.88
C ILE A 356 16.51 1.14 -17.39
N ILE A 357 15.61 1.97 -17.93
CA ILE A 357 15.39 2.06 -19.37
C ILE A 357 16.55 2.81 -20.03
N GLU A 358 17.12 2.22 -21.09
CA GLU A 358 18.08 2.92 -21.95
C GLU A 358 17.36 4.01 -22.74
N ASN A 359 17.84 5.27 -22.65
CA ASN A 359 17.20 6.44 -23.23
C ASN A 359 15.74 6.69 -22.78
N PRO A 360 15.47 6.86 -21.47
CA PRO A 360 14.13 7.02 -20.93
C PRO A 360 13.39 8.26 -21.48
N ALA A 361 14.11 9.26 -21.97
CA ALA A 361 13.55 10.49 -22.55
C ALA A 361 12.65 10.22 -23.75
N GLN A 362 12.89 9.17 -24.54
CA GLN A 362 12.03 8.78 -25.67
C GLN A 362 10.61 8.40 -25.27
N TYR A 363 10.41 8.02 -24.01
CA TYR A 363 9.11 7.66 -23.44
C TYR A 363 8.40 8.85 -22.79
N GLY A 364 9.11 9.96 -22.54
CA GLY A 364 8.56 11.14 -21.90
C GLY A 364 8.01 10.82 -20.49
N LEU A 365 8.74 10.00 -19.70
CA LEU A 365 8.27 9.56 -18.39
C LEU A 365 8.18 10.76 -17.43
N ASN A 366 6.95 11.14 -17.05
CA ASN A 366 6.74 12.05 -15.94
C ASN A 366 6.68 11.23 -14.63
N ILE A 367 7.63 11.47 -13.76
CA ILE A 367 7.79 10.73 -12.51
C ILE A 367 7.01 11.47 -11.43
N PRO A 368 5.97 10.84 -10.81
CA PRO A 368 5.24 11.47 -9.73
C PRO A 368 6.14 11.66 -8.51
N GLU A 369 5.75 12.56 -7.62
CA GLU A 369 6.31 12.59 -6.27
C GLU A 369 5.74 11.41 -5.47
N TYR A 370 6.59 10.76 -4.68
CA TYR A 370 6.17 9.64 -3.84
C TYR A 370 6.21 10.02 -2.37
N ALA A 371 5.13 9.74 -1.67
CA ALA A 371 5.01 9.88 -0.24
C ALA A 371 5.74 8.73 0.49
N PRO A 372 6.54 9.03 1.51
CA PRO A 372 7.09 8.00 2.39
C PRO A 372 6.06 7.53 3.40
N TRP A 373 6.10 6.22 3.71
CA TRP A 373 5.18 5.55 4.62
C TRP A 373 5.91 4.68 5.63
N LEU A 374 5.27 4.50 6.77
CA LEU A 374 5.66 3.53 7.78
C LEU A 374 4.44 2.69 8.16
N VAL A 375 4.62 1.37 8.15
CA VAL A 375 3.63 0.38 8.61
C VAL A 375 4.29 -0.43 9.71
N ALA A 376 3.64 -0.57 10.86
CA ALA A 376 4.20 -1.30 11.98
C ALA A 376 3.21 -2.30 12.57
N ASN A 377 3.62 -3.54 12.64
CA ASN A 377 2.87 -4.65 13.22
C ASN A 377 3.34 -4.89 14.65
N PHE A 378 2.43 -4.74 15.59
CA PHE A 378 2.65 -4.99 17.01
C PHE A 378 2.04 -6.34 17.35
N ASP A 379 2.88 -7.34 17.65
CA ASP A 379 2.44 -8.67 18.08
C ASP A 379 2.03 -8.61 19.55
N LEU A 380 0.73 -8.78 19.81
CA LEU A 380 0.18 -8.71 21.16
C LEU A 380 -0.10 -10.12 21.69
N HIS A 381 0.45 -10.45 22.85
CA HIS A 381 0.11 -11.67 23.58
C HIS A 381 -1.19 -11.55 24.40
N SER A 382 -1.75 -10.35 24.51
CA SER A 382 -3.05 -10.06 25.13
C SER A 382 -3.58 -8.72 24.63
N PHE A 383 -4.90 -8.56 24.60
CA PHE A 383 -5.50 -7.28 24.23
C PHE A 383 -5.32 -6.25 25.36
N PRO A 384 -4.96 -5.00 25.05
CA PRO A 384 -4.95 -3.92 26.02
C PRO A 384 -6.38 -3.62 26.50
N LYS A 385 -6.49 -3.06 27.69
CA LYS A 385 -7.79 -2.67 28.26
C LYS A 385 -8.33 -1.44 27.54
N GLU A 386 -9.54 -1.55 27.03
CA GLU A 386 -10.23 -0.43 26.37
C GLU A 386 -10.65 0.66 27.35
N LYS A 387 -10.56 1.92 26.91
CA LYS A 387 -11.11 3.06 27.67
C LYS A 387 -12.64 2.96 27.71
N ASN A 388 -13.22 3.22 28.90
CA ASN A 388 -14.67 3.27 29.13
C ASN A 388 -15.44 2.01 28.69
N ASN A 389 -14.78 0.83 28.67
CA ASN A 389 -15.34 -0.43 28.20
C ASN A 389 -15.93 -0.34 26.78
N SER A 390 -15.38 0.51 25.92
CA SER A 390 -15.77 0.60 24.51
C SER A 390 -15.40 -0.68 23.77
N GLU A 391 -16.14 -0.99 22.73
CA GLU A 391 -15.83 -2.12 21.85
C GLU A 391 -14.64 -1.78 20.96
N THR A 392 -13.75 -2.75 20.73
CA THR A 392 -12.60 -2.60 19.83
C THR A 392 -13.09 -2.62 18.39
N ALA A 393 -12.83 -1.56 17.62
CA ALA A 393 -13.14 -1.53 16.18
C ALA A 393 -12.01 -2.14 15.35
N TRP A 394 -12.30 -2.44 14.10
CA TRP A 394 -11.28 -2.84 13.15
C TRP A 394 -10.29 -1.69 12.90
N ASP A 395 -10.78 -0.49 12.57
CA ASP A 395 -9.98 0.72 12.36
C ASP A 395 -10.14 1.70 13.54
N ASN A 396 -9.01 2.21 14.06
CA ASN A 396 -8.96 3.00 15.28
C ASN A 396 -8.11 4.26 15.05
N VAL A 397 -8.77 5.38 14.88
CA VAL A 397 -8.15 6.66 14.52
C VAL A 397 -8.01 7.58 15.74
N ILE A 398 -6.94 8.35 15.80
CA ILE A 398 -6.67 9.30 16.88
C ILE A 398 -6.73 10.74 16.34
N TYR A 399 -7.67 11.54 16.82
CA TYR A 399 -7.80 12.93 16.41
C TYR A 399 -6.53 13.74 16.69
N GLY A 400 -6.08 14.48 15.68
CA GLY A 400 -4.90 15.35 15.79
C GLY A 400 -3.56 14.63 15.77
N SER A 401 -3.54 13.30 15.58
CA SER A 401 -2.29 12.55 15.41
C SER A 401 -1.63 12.83 14.06
N GLN A 402 -0.30 12.67 14.02
CA GLN A 402 0.47 12.57 12.78
C GLN A 402 0.30 11.20 12.10
N GLY A 403 -0.03 10.16 12.87
CA GLY A 403 -0.36 8.83 12.37
C GLY A 403 -1.73 8.78 11.71
N LEU A 404 -2.06 7.63 11.19
CA LEU A 404 -3.38 7.31 10.64
C LEU A 404 -4.16 6.34 11.55
N GLY A 405 -3.65 6.11 12.76
CA GLY A 405 -4.23 5.14 13.68
C GLY A 405 -3.68 3.73 13.46
N TYR A 406 -4.51 2.74 13.83
CA TYR A 406 -4.14 1.33 13.73
C TYR A 406 -5.37 0.47 13.44
N VAL A 407 -5.14 -0.65 12.73
CA VAL A 407 -6.16 -1.68 12.49
C VAL A 407 -5.88 -2.93 13.31
N VAL A 408 -6.93 -3.66 13.65
CA VAL A 408 -6.86 -4.97 14.31
C VAL A 408 -6.83 -6.04 13.22
N ALA A 409 -5.66 -6.56 12.89
CA ALA A 409 -5.49 -7.51 11.79
C ALA A 409 -6.31 -8.81 11.97
N THR A 410 -6.61 -9.18 13.22
CA THR A 410 -7.42 -10.36 13.54
C THR A 410 -8.92 -10.08 13.67
N ASN A 411 -9.42 -8.96 13.14
CA ASN A 411 -10.82 -8.55 13.28
C ASN A 411 -11.80 -9.66 12.90
N GLN A 412 -11.61 -10.33 11.75
CA GLN A 412 -12.50 -11.41 11.32
C GLN A 412 -12.48 -12.65 12.22
N LEU A 413 -11.48 -12.81 13.09
CA LEU A 413 -11.40 -13.91 14.05
C LEU A 413 -12.19 -13.64 15.33
N ILE A 414 -12.66 -12.42 15.57
CA ILE A 414 -13.38 -12.00 16.78
C ILE A 414 -14.87 -12.39 16.73
N ARG A 415 -15.36 -12.96 15.65
CA ARG A 415 -16.80 -13.27 15.43
C ARG A 415 -17.44 -14.16 16.49
N VAL A 416 -16.71 -15.14 17.01
CA VAL A 416 -17.23 -16.13 17.98
C VAL A 416 -16.68 -15.85 19.38
N ALA A 417 -15.39 -15.57 19.48
CA ALA A 417 -14.72 -15.21 20.71
C ALA A 417 -13.51 -14.35 20.40
N ARG A 418 -13.14 -13.46 21.32
CA ARG A 418 -11.90 -12.68 21.19
C ARG A 418 -10.72 -13.65 21.33
N PRO A 419 -9.79 -13.69 20.35
CA PRO A 419 -8.59 -14.51 20.47
C PRO A 419 -7.72 -14.00 21.60
N GLU A 420 -6.92 -14.87 22.21
CA GLU A 420 -5.97 -14.47 23.27
C GLU A 420 -4.89 -13.53 22.72
N ARG A 421 -4.48 -13.74 21.48
CA ARG A 421 -3.42 -13.00 20.78
C ARG A 421 -3.97 -12.26 19.57
N THR A 422 -3.31 -11.15 19.22
CA THR A 422 -3.68 -10.35 18.04
C THR A 422 -2.46 -9.59 17.50
N ILE A 423 -2.62 -8.98 16.35
CA ILE A 423 -1.68 -8.00 15.79
C ILE A 423 -2.43 -6.68 15.60
N PHE A 424 -1.84 -5.60 16.13
CA PHE A 424 -2.27 -4.25 15.81
C PHE A 424 -1.32 -3.67 14.77
N THR A 425 -1.85 -3.27 13.62
CA THR A 425 -1.08 -2.67 12.54
C THR A 425 -1.28 -1.18 12.52
N ALA A 426 -0.25 -0.43 12.89
CA ALA A 426 -0.24 1.03 12.86
C ALA A 426 0.27 1.56 11.51
N TYR A 427 -0.35 2.64 11.03
CA TYR A 427 -0.03 3.29 9.77
C TYR A 427 0.39 4.74 9.98
N ALA A 428 1.38 5.19 9.22
CA ALA A 428 1.75 6.60 9.20
C ALA A 428 2.13 7.04 7.77
N ALA A 429 1.36 7.98 7.23
CA ALA A 429 1.77 8.78 6.10
C ALA A 429 2.72 9.87 6.61
N LEU A 430 3.99 9.79 6.19
CA LEU A 430 5.05 10.66 6.74
C LEU A 430 5.11 11.97 5.95
N ASN A 431 4.18 12.88 6.23
CA ASN A 431 3.99 14.15 5.52
C ASN A 431 4.33 15.39 6.34
N HIS A 432 5.07 15.26 7.44
CA HIS A 432 5.45 16.35 8.33
C HIS A 432 6.53 17.28 7.76
N ASP A 433 7.19 16.87 6.68
CA ASP A 433 8.16 17.63 5.92
C ASP A 433 8.11 17.21 4.45
N THR A 434 8.97 17.76 3.59
CA THR A 434 9.09 17.31 2.20
C THR A 434 9.44 15.83 2.14
N PRO A 435 8.94 15.06 1.15
CA PRO A 435 9.25 13.64 1.04
C PRO A 435 10.75 13.34 1.00
N GLN A 436 11.56 14.26 0.44
CA GLN A 436 13.02 14.14 0.40
C GLN A 436 13.66 14.28 1.78
N ALA A 437 13.21 15.25 2.60
CA ALA A 437 13.68 15.44 3.96
C ALA A 437 13.31 14.25 4.85
N VAL A 438 12.06 13.81 4.76
CA VAL A 438 11.57 12.63 5.49
C VAL A 438 12.37 11.37 5.13
N ARG A 439 12.67 11.14 3.84
CA ARG A 439 13.50 9.99 3.45
C ARG A 439 14.90 10.03 4.05
N ARG A 440 15.52 11.22 4.18
CA ARG A 440 16.81 11.35 4.89
C ARG A 440 16.67 10.99 6.37
N GLN A 441 15.64 11.50 7.05
CA GLN A 441 15.36 11.14 8.45
C GLN A 441 15.17 9.63 8.63
N LEU A 442 14.42 8.96 7.72
CA LEU A 442 14.22 7.51 7.75
C LEU A 442 15.51 6.69 7.54
N LEU A 443 16.49 7.23 6.80
CA LEU A 443 17.79 6.57 6.62
C LEU A 443 18.66 6.68 7.86
N GLU A 444 18.54 7.77 8.62
CA GLU A 444 19.34 8.08 9.81
C GLU A 444 18.73 7.50 11.09
N ALA A 445 17.40 7.27 11.10
CA ALA A 445 16.67 6.78 12.25
C ALA A 445 17.11 5.36 12.66
N THR A 446 17.28 5.14 13.96
CA THR A 446 17.49 3.83 14.56
C THR A 446 16.20 3.01 14.51
N ASP A 447 16.33 1.70 14.67
CA ASP A 447 15.18 0.80 14.67
C ASP A 447 14.26 1.08 15.87
N GLU A 448 14.82 1.46 17.03
CA GLU A 448 14.09 1.86 18.21
C GLU A 448 13.31 3.17 18.03
N GLU A 449 13.90 4.15 17.35
CA GLU A 449 13.22 5.41 17.04
C GLU A 449 12.03 5.18 16.10
N LEU A 450 12.16 4.30 15.12
CA LEU A 450 11.06 3.93 14.21
C LEU A 450 9.94 3.18 14.95
N ARG A 451 10.29 2.25 15.85
CA ARG A 451 9.31 1.58 16.73
C ARG A 451 8.54 2.59 17.58
N ASP A 452 9.26 3.49 18.24
CA ASP A 452 8.67 4.47 19.14
C ASP A 452 7.81 5.49 18.42
N PHE A 453 8.20 5.87 17.19
CA PHE A 453 7.38 6.69 16.34
C PHE A 453 6.08 5.98 15.93
N ALA A 454 6.17 4.72 15.51
CA ALA A 454 5.01 3.92 15.09
C ALA A 454 4.01 3.68 16.22
N ALA A 455 4.49 3.63 17.47
CA ALA A 455 3.65 3.39 18.64
C ALA A 455 2.85 4.60 19.11
N LYS A 456 3.08 5.81 18.57
CA LYS A 456 2.49 7.05 19.11
C LYS A 456 0.97 6.99 19.27
N ASP A 457 0.26 6.48 18.26
CA ASP A 457 -1.19 6.36 18.28
C ASP A 457 -1.67 5.33 19.30
N LEU A 458 -0.97 4.21 19.42
CA LEU A 458 -1.26 3.18 20.40
C LEU A 458 -1.00 3.67 21.84
N ILE A 459 0.07 4.44 22.04
CA ILE A 459 0.35 5.07 23.33
C ILE A 459 -0.69 6.14 23.66
N ALA A 460 -1.15 6.92 22.69
CA ALA A 460 -2.25 7.88 22.88
C ALA A 460 -3.56 7.17 23.26
N ALA A 461 -3.84 6.02 22.67
CA ALA A 461 -5.03 5.22 22.97
C ALA A 461 -4.94 4.53 24.35
N TYR A 462 -3.83 3.88 24.68
CA TYR A 462 -3.72 2.95 25.81
C TYR A 462 -2.73 3.38 26.90
N GLY A 463 -1.96 4.44 26.68
CA GLY A 463 -0.88 4.87 27.56
C GLY A 463 0.36 3.96 27.47
N GLU A 464 1.40 4.28 28.26
CA GLU A 464 2.66 3.52 28.29
C GLU A 464 2.47 2.05 28.70
N GLY A 465 1.37 1.72 29.37
CA GLY A 465 1.01 0.34 29.70
C GLY A 465 0.79 -0.56 28.48
N PHE A 466 0.59 0.01 27.28
CA PHE A 466 0.48 -0.73 26.03
C PHE A 466 1.66 -1.68 25.79
N TRP A 467 2.87 -1.25 26.13
CA TRP A 467 4.08 -2.06 25.95
C TRP A 467 4.07 -3.40 26.71
N GLN A 468 3.29 -3.49 27.80
CA GLN A 468 3.15 -4.73 28.56
C GLN A 468 2.40 -5.82 27.80
N HIS A 469 1.67 -5.47 26.74
CA HIS A 469 0.93 -6.40 25.90
C HIS A 469 1.72 -6.85 24.68
N VAL A 470 2.80 -6.15 24.31
CA VAL A 470 3.56 -6.36 23.08
C VAL A 470 4.74 -7.29 23.27
N SER A 471 4.85 -8.31 22.45
CA SER A 471 5.97 -9.27 22.43
C SER A 471 7.05 -8.93 21.39
N HIS A 472 6.65 -8.40 20.25
CA HIS A 472 7.52 -8.01 19.13
C HIS A 472 6.90 -6.88 18.33
N VAL A 473 7.74 -6.11 17.62
CA VAL A 473 7.30 -5.10 16.66
C VAL A 473 8.04 -5.33 15.34
N ASP A 474 7.28 -5.44 14.24
CA ASP A 474 7.84 -5.46 12.89
C ASP A 474 7.50 -4.14 12.19
N VAL A 475 8.51 -3.43 11.72
CA VAL A 475 8.36 -2.12 11.07
C VAL A 475 8.77 -2.21 9.62
N THR A 476 7.85 -1.87 8.72
CA THR A 476 8.10 -1.74 7.29
C THR A 476 8.19 -0.27 6.90
N VAL A 477 9.35 0.15 6.42
CA VAL A 477 9.62 1.51 5.92
C VAL A 477 9.57 1.52 4.40
N ARG A 478 8.64 2.31 3.84
CA ARG A 478 8.47 2.52 2.40
C ARG A 478 8.84 3.95 2.05
N GLY A 479 10.09 4.20 1.69
CA GLY A 479 10.58 5.55 1.34
C GLY A 479 9.87 6.17 0.12
N HIS A 480 9.28 5.34 -0.75
CA HIS A 480 8.53 5.73 -1.93
C HIS A 480 7.24 4.90 -2.00
N GLY A 481 6.42 5.01 -0.96
CA GLY A 481 5.26 4.13 -0.77
C GLY A 481 4.14 4.36 -1.79
N MET A 482 3.76 5.61 -2.03
CA MET A 482 2.61 5.96 -2.87
C MET A 482 2.91 7.19 -3.71
N SER A 483 2.48 7.18 -4.99
CA SER A 483 2.44 8.40 -5.81
C SER A 483 1.40 9.38 -5.27
N VAL A 484 1.74 10.67 -5.31
CA VAL A 484 0.89 11.76 -4.83
C VAL A 484 0.19 12.40 -6.01
N PRO A 485 -1.16 12.48 -6.03
CA PRO A 485 -1.92 13.14 -7.09
C PRO A 485 -1.85 14.67 -6.93
N LYS A 486 -0.70 15.25 -7.27
CA LYS A 486 -0.47 16.69 -7.23
C LYS A 486 -1.22 17.43 -8.33
N VAL A 487 -1.35 18.72 -8.15
CA VAL A 487 -1.87 19.65 -9.15
C VAL A 487 -1.16 19.46 -10.49
N GLY A 488 -1.95 19.30 -11.57
CA GLY A 488 -1.49 19.15 -12.94
C GLY A 488 -1.08 17.74 -13.35
N TYR A 489 -1.01 16.77 -12.42
CA TYR A 489 -0.58 15.40 -12.75
C TYR A 489 -1.58 14.66 -13.62
N LEU A 490 -2.88 14.83 -13.35
CA LEU A 490 -3.95 14.13 -14.06
C LEU A 490 -3.99 14.47 -15.56
N ASN A 491 -3.72 15.71 -15.91
CA ASN A 491 -3.79 16.25 -17.27
C ASN A 491 -2.43 16.25 -18.00
N ASP A 492 -1.42 15.59 -17.45
CA ASP A 492 -0.09 15.53 -18.04
C ASP A 492 -0.09 14.76 -19.37
N GLU A 493 0.31 15.43 -20.46
CA GLU A 493 0.33 14.85 -21.80
C GLU A 493 1.30 13.66 -21.93
N SER A 494 2.37 13.64 -21.14
CA SER A 494 3.34 12.55 -21.18
C SER A 494 2.74 11.24 -20.65
N LEU A 495 1.90 11.32 -19.62
CA LEU A 495 1.14 10.17 -19.12
C LEU A 495 0.18 9.64 -20.19
N LEU A 496 -0.51 10.52 -20.90
CA LEU A 496 -1.42 10.11 -22.00
C LEU A 496 -0.66 9.35 -23.09
N LYS A 497 0.54 9.79 -23.47
CA LYS A 497 1.40 9.11 -24.44
C LYS A 497 1.78 7.70 -23.98
N ILE A 498 2.18 7.55 -22.69
CA ILE A 498 2.55 6.24 -22.13
C ILE A 498 1.35 5.29 -22.06
N ARG A 499 0.19 5.79 -21.61
CA ARG A 499 -1.06 5.03 -21.52
C ARG A 499 -1.50 4.48 -22.88
N ASN A 500 -1.29 5.26 -23.96
CA ASN A 500 -1.72 4.94 -25.32
C ASN A 500 -0.70 4.09 -26.13
N ARG A 501 0.46 3.72 -25.57
CA ARG A 501 1.41 2.83 -26.24
C ARG A 501 0.75 1.48 -26.54
N ALA A 502 0.90 1.01 -27.76
CA ALA A 502 0.26 -0.21 -28.24
C ALA A 502 1.21 -1.41 -28.32
N SER A 503 2.54 -1.21 -28.42
CA SER A 503 3.50 -2.29 -28.67
C SER A 503 4.86 -2.07 -27.98
N GLY A 504 5.68 -3.10 -27.98
CA GLY A 504 7.03 -3.11 -27.43
C GLY A 504 7.02 -3.09 -25.89
N LEU A 505 7.61 -2.06 -25.29
CA LEU A 505 7.59 -1.86 -23.84
C LEU A 505 6.27 -1.18 -23.43
N LEU A 506 5.43 -1.94 -22.71
CA LEU A 506 4.16 -1.47 -22.13
C LEU A 506 4.35 -1.12 -20.65
N PHE A 507 3.63 -0.12 -20.17
CA PHE A 507 3.65 0.28 -18.77
C PHE A 507 2.34 -0.09 -18.09
N ALA A 508 2.44 -0.63 -16.87
CA ALA A 508 1.31 -1.14 -16.11
C ALA A 508 1.51 -0.86 -14.61
N HIS A 509 1.30 0.37 -14.18
CA HIS A 509 1.43 0.78 -12.78
C HIS A 509 0.40 1.84 -12.43
N SER A 510 -0.01 1.92 -11.17
CA SER A 510 -0.92 2.95 -10.67
C SER A 510 -0.41 4.39 -10.86
N ASP A 511 0.90 4.59 -11.02
CA ASP A 511 1.50 5.87 -11.39
C ASP A 511 0.92 6.44 -12.69
N LEU A 512 0.45 5.60 -13.60
CA LEU A 512 -0.22 6.05 -14.82
C LEU A 512 -1.49 6.85 -14.55
N SER A 513 -2.07 6.70 -13.38
CA SER A 513 -3.20 7.49 -12.87
C SER A 513 -2.78 8.54 -11.85
N GLY A 514 -1.64 8.35 -11.18
CA GLY A 514 -1.20 9.13 -10.03
C GLY A 514 -1.89 8.75 -8.71
N TYR A 515 -2.71 7.69 -8.72
CA TYR A 515 -3.46 7.19 -7.55
C TYR A 515 -2.97 5.79 -7.19
N SER A 516 -2.26 5.65 -6.09
CA SER A 516 -1.64 4.38 -5.66
C SER A 516 -2.63 3.46 -4.96
N VAL A 517 -3.76 3.17 -5.60
CA VAL A 517 -4.78 2.26 -5.10
C VAL A 517 -4.85 0.99 -5.95
N PHE A 518 -5.39 -0.08 -5.36
CA PHE A 518 -5.43 -1.41 -5.97
C PHE A 518 -6.17 -1.41 -7.32
N GLU A 519 -7.30 -0.72 -7.40
CA GLU A 519 -8.16 -0.66 -8.57
C GLU A 519 -7.44 -0.06 -9.78
N GLU A 520 -6.64 0.99 -9.56
CA GLU A 520 -5.83 1.62 -10.61
C GLU A 520 -4.70 0.71 -11.06
N ALA A 521 -4.02 0.06 -10.12
CA ALA A 521 -2.94 -0.87 -10.43
C ALA A 521 -3.45 -2.06 -11.27
N LEU A 522 -4.55 -2.69 -10.84
CA LEU A 522 -5.18 -3.79 -11.57
C LEU A 522 -5.63 -3.36 -12.97
N TYR A 523 -6.27 -2.19 -13.07
CA TYR A 523 -6.74 -1.65 -14.35
C TYR A 523 -5.60 -1.52 -15.37
N TRP A 524 -4.50 -0.86 -15.02
CA TRP A 524 -3.39 -0.69 -15.92
C TRP A 524 -2.66 -2.00 -16.23
N GLY A 525 -2.66 -2.95 -15.29
CA GLY A 525 -2.19 -4.32 -15.53
C GLY A 525 -2.99 -5.01 -16.62
N VAL A 526 -4.33 -4.99 -16.51
CA VAL A 526 -5.24 -5.59 -17.48
C VAL A 526 -5.17 -4.87 -18.83
N GLU A 527 -5.12 -3.54 -18.87
CA GLU A 527 -4.99 -2.79 -20.13
C GLU A 527 -3.68 -3.11 -20.87
N ALA A 528 -2.56 -3.30 -20.16
CA ALA A 528 -1.32 -3.76 -20.77
C ALA A 528 -1.44 -5.19 -21.31
N ALA A 529 -2.08 -6.08 -20.56
CA ALA A 529 -2.33 -7.46 -20.98
C ALA A 529 -3.22 -7.53 -22.23
N ARG A 530 -4.27 -6.72 -22.31
CA ARG A 530 -5.12 -6.62 -23.50
C ARG A 530 -4.33 -6.27 -24.75
N LYS A 531 -3.43 -5.28 -24.63
CA LYS A 531 -2.57 -4.87 -25.76
C LYS A 531 -1.64 -6.01 -26.22
N VAL A 532 -1.16 -6.87 -25.31
CA VAL A 532 -0.40 -8.07 -25.70
C VAL A 532 -1.29 -9.04 -26.46
N LEU A 533 -2.53 -9.30 -26.01
CA LEU A 533 -3.46 -10.21 -26.68
C LEU A 533 -3.91 -9.72 -28.06
N GLU A 534 -3.98 -8.41 -28.28
CA GLU A 534 -4.34 -7.81 -29.57
C GLU A 534 -3.21 -7.94 -30.63
N GLN A 535 -1.97 -8.27 -30.21
CA GLN A 535 -0.80 -8.42 -31.09
C GLN A 535 -0.47 -9.89 -31.41
N GLY A 536 -1.01 -10.83 -30.66
CA GLY A 536 -0.80 -12.29 -30.84
C GLY A 536 -1.99 -12.93 -31.48
#